data_a17cfdd8cf241b6d8c7c1cac320588c2
#
_entry.id   a17cfdd8cf241b6d8c7c1cac320588c2
#
_cell.length_a   1.000
_cell.length_b   1.000
_cell.length_c   1.000
_cell.angle_alpha   90.00
_cell.angle_beta   90.00
_cell.angle_gamma   90.00
#
_symmetry.space_group_name_H-M   'P 1'
#
loop_
_entity.id
_entity.type
_entity.pdbx_description
1 polymer ?
#
loop_
_entity_poly.entity_id
_entity_poly.type
_entity_poly.pdbx_seq_one_letter_code
_entity_poly.pdbx_strand_id
1 'polypeptide(L)'
;MYIVQTLRDTHHILTVLYKHHEPSMKKIIFILLISVFGCFNQLYSQSRFNLIYEQKLGMNFAGENINAGFHLFDYGDSLVIPKSLVKERKSRYVINPIYRFAKFFFVNYLFTDFVMTMNHERFGHGYRMIEAEGEITEIVYNLPPPFPGSDFSYISYNISPNETPQQQLAVKFGGSEANLVFSDILRKNAILEGRFSHNFSFPYLYGSNDMPGYTAFVTNPWGDPNAYRNLINTFYGAEKLTREKMKTYSLIGMLTDPINFYAFKSLFFDYLIKGRHSCAVKMIGLSPRLKYLPRFRFEYTPYGPELVYQNYFKLDSKLLQLNVSHSDGTFAPSWRVSLNAWNLQVTKRLSFNLSGQIWQQPTIDYYINGEGHQSEGLGGQLVTTLNYDIISEKHIFGLTLQSGYKSSGYALGEQLDKGLIVRGGLNFKLGNNSQ
;
A
#
# COMPACT_ATOMS: atom_id res chain seq x y z
N MET A 1 22.79 27.45 -17.63
CA MET A 1 22.74 28.80 -17.06
C MET A 1 21.49 29.04 -16.19
N TYR A 2 20.31 28.61 -16.56
CA TYR A 2 19.07 28.78 -15.76
C TYR A 2 19.06 28.06 -14.39
N ILE A 3 19.65 26.87 -14.26
CA ILE A 3 19.66 26.08 -13.01
C ILE A 3 20.50 26.76 -11.91
N VAL A 4 21.58 27.43 -12.26
CA VAL A 4 22.46 28.12 -11.31
C VAL A 4 21.79 29.38 -10.75
N GLN A 5 20.96 30.05 -11.55
CA GLN A 5 20.19 31.22 -11.13
C GLN A 5 19.11 30.85 -10.12
N THR A 6 18.36 29.77 -10.39
CA THR A 6 17.30 29.28 -9.49
C THR A 6 17.86 28.80 -8.15
N LEU A 7 19.03 28.17 -8.11
CA LEU A 7 19.70 27.77 -6.87
C LEU A 7 20.21 28.97 -6.05
N ARG A 8 20.65 30.05 -6.71
CA ARG A 8 21.06 31.27 -6.04
C ARG A 8 19.88 31.98 -5.37
N ASP A 9 18.75 32.03 -6.08
CA ASP A 9 17.54 32.72 -5.56
C ASP A 9 16.93 31.92 -4.39
N THR A 10 16.97 30.58 -4.43
CA THR A 10 16.55 29.73 -3.29
C THR A 10 17.47 29.88 -2.08
N HIS A 11 18.78 30.01 -2.29
CA HIS A 11 19.72 30.23 -1.20
C HIS A 11 19.52 31.60 -0.52
N HIS A 12 19.18 32.61 -1.29
CA HIS A 12 18.88 33.98 -0.75
C HIS A 12 17.59 33.97 0.09
N ILE A 13 16.54 33.26 -0.36
CA ILE A 13 15.29 33.13 0.38
C ILE A 13 15.50 32.31 1.68
N LEU A 14 16.31 31.28 1.65
CA LEU A 14 16.65 30.47 2.84
C LEU A 14 17.45 31.29 3.86
N THR A 15 18.37 32.13 3.41
CA THR A 15 19.21 32.97 4.30
C THR A 15 18.41 34.07 4.98
N VAL A 16 17.42 34.64 4.32
CA VAL A 16 16.53 35.66 4.90
C VAL A 16 15.56 35.07 5.93
N LEU A 17 15.13 33.81 5.73
CA LEU A 17 14.23 33.13 6.65
C LEU A 17 14.92 32.61 7.92
N TYR A 18 16.23 32.41 7.90
CA TYR A 18 17.00 31.87 9.03
C TYR A 18 17.35 32.90 10.13
N LYS A 19 17.19 34.20 9.87
CA LYS A 19 17.67 35.25 10.78
C LYS A 19 16.74 35.64 11.93
N HIS A 20 15.46 35.23 11.94
CA HIS A 20 14.55 35.52 13.06
C HIS A 20 13.53 34.38 13.28
N HIS A 21 13.56 33.77 14.43
CA HIS A 21 12.66 32.78 15.06
C HIS A 21 12.89 31.33 14.71
N GLU A 22 12.82 30.46 15.74
CA GLU A 22 12.67 29.02 15.59
C GLU A 22 11.54 28.73 14.57
N PRO A 23 11.84 28.00 13.49
CA PRO A 23 10.86 27.77 12.45
C PRO A 23 9.78 26.87 13.02
N SER A 24 8.56 27.41 13.17
CA SER A 24 7.42 26.57 13.53
C SER A 24 7.29 25.40 12.54
N MET A 25 6.92 24.23 13.00
CA MET A 25 6.75 23.03 12.18
C MET A 25 5.94 23.29 10.89
N LYS A 26 4.98 24.22 10.94
CA LYS A 26 4.20 24.71 9.80
C LYS A 26 5.07 25.33 8.68
N LYS A 27 6.11 26.09 9.04
CA LYS A 27 7.02 26.69 8.04
C LYS A 27 7.93 25.66 7.40
N ILE A 28 8.41 24.67 8.15
CA ILE A 28 9.23 23.58 7.61
C ILE A 28 8.42 22.73 6.61
N ILE A 29 7.18 22.38 6.96
CA ILE A 29 6.26 21.64 6.07
C ILE A 29 5.97 22.46 4.80
N PHE A 30 5.74 23.76 4.92
CA PHE A 30 5.46 24.63 3.79
C PHE A 30 6.68 24.81 2.86
N ILE A 31 7.90 24.92 3.40
CA ILE A 31 9.14 24.97 2.62
C ILE A 31 9.41 23.66 1.91
N LEU A 32 9.22 22.50 2.57
CA LEU A 32 9.31 21.19 1.95
C LEU A 32 8.29 21.02 0.81
N LEU A 33 7.06 21.45 1.01
CA LEU A 33 6.03 21.46 -0.03
C LEU A 33 6.45 22.31 -1.25
N ILE A 34 6.91 23.54 -1.05
CA ILE A 34 7.36 24.42 -2.15
C ILE A 34 8.57 23.84 -2.86
N SER A 35 9.54 23.26 -2.15
CA SER A 35 10.74 22.66 -2.74
C SER A 35 10.41 21.44 -3.61
N VAL A 36 9.44 20.61 -3.19
CA VAL A 36 8.98 19.44 -3.97
C VAL A 36 8.21 19.87 -5.23
N PHE A 37 7.46 21.00 -5.19
CA PHE A 37 6.66 21.44 -6.34
C PHE A 37 7.41 22.33 -7.35
N GLY A 38 8.55 22.93 -6.95
CA GLY A 38 9.24 23.98 -7.76
C GLY A 38 10.04 23.50 -8.98
N CYS A 39 10.34 22.20 -9.12
CA CYS A 39 11.48 21.79 -9.97
C CYS A 39 11.16 21.01 -11.25
N PHE A 40 9.91 20.90 -11.81
CA PHE A 40 9.76 19.89 -12.88
C PHE A 40 8.80 20.18 -14.04
N ASN A 41 9.27 19.91 -15.27
CA ASN A 41 8.54 19.94 -16.54
C ASN A 41 7.80 18.62 -16.83
N GLN A 42 6.73 18.70 -17.63
CA GLN A 42 5.78 17.62 -17.96
C GLN A 42 6.38 16.47 -18.76
N LEU A 43 6.07 15.23 -18.37
CA LEU A 43 6.13 14.03 -19.21
C LEU A 43 4.93 13.13 -18.89
N TYR A 44 4.43 12.41 -19.91
CA TYR A 44 3.25 11.53 -19.79
C TYR A 44 3.43 10.42 -18.75
N SER A 45 2.40 10.20 -17.92
CA SER A 45 2.38 9.14 -16.92
C SER A 45 2.09 7.79 -17.59
N GLN A 46 3.09 6.93 -17.65
CA GLN A 46 2.92 5.49 -17.86
C GLN A 46 3.10 4.79 -16.51
N SER A 47 2.31 3.75 -16.24
CA SER A 47 2.49 2.98 -15.01
C SER A 47 3.87 2.32 -14.98
N ARG A 48 4.57 2.55 -13.88
CA ARG A 48 5.85 1.93 -13.58
C ARG A 48 5.63 0.87 -12.51
N PHE A 49 6.21 -0.29 -12.69
CA PHE A 49 6.26 -1.32 -11.67
C PHE A 49 7.69 -1.82 -11.49
N ASN A 50 7.99 -2.31 -10.32
CA ASN A 50 9.32 -2.73 -9.91
C ASN A 50 9.31 -4.22 -9.54
N LEU A 51 10.34 -4.94 -9.99
CA LEU A 51 10.75 -6.20 -9.39
C LEU A 51 11.93 -5.88 -8.49
N ILE A 52 11.76 -6.05 -7.18
CA ILE A 52 12.77 -5.71 -6.20
C ILE A 52 13.25 -6.93 -5.42
N TYR A 53 14.46 -6.84 -4.89
CA TYR A 53 15.03 -7.79 -3.95
C TYR A 53 15.31 -7.08 -2.62
N GLU A 54 15.00 -7.75 -1.52
CA GLU A 54 15.28 -7.36 -0.16
C GLU A 54 15.70 -8.59 0.64
N GLN A 55 16.74 -8.50 1.43
CA GLN A 55 17.28 -9.64 2.19
C GLN A 55 16.26 -10.23 3.17
N LYS A 56 15.45 -9.39 3.79
CA LYS A 56 14.46 -9.79 4.80
C LYS A 56 13.13 -10.24 4.24
N LEU A 57 12.92 -10.17 2.93
CA LEU A 57 11.69 -10.54 2.22
C LEU A 57 10.42 -9.95 2.88
N GLY A 58 10.45 -8.65 3.19
CA GLY A 58 9.40 -7.96 3.93
C GLY A 58 8.13 -7.69 3.12
N MET A 59 7.13 -7.08 3.77
CA MET A 59 5.82 -6.80 3.17
C MET A 59 5.91 -5.84 1.97
N ASN A 60 6.81 -4.85 2.02
CA ASN A 60 7.04 -3.92 0.90
C ASN A 60 7.70 -4.63 -0.30
N PHE A 61 8.63 -5.56 -0.06
CA PHE A 61 9.18 -6.45 -1.08
C PHE A 61 8.07 -7.27 -1.75
N ALA A 62 7.24 -7.93 -0.95
CA ALA A 62 6.14 -8.74 -1.45
C ALA A 62 5.14 -7.90 -2.25
N GLY A 63 4.70 -6.76 -1.72
CA GLY A 63 3.74 -5.88 -2.37
C GLY A 63 4.20 -5.37 -3.73
N GLU A 64 5.44 -4.91 -3.87
CA GLU A 64 5.98 -4.46 -5.17
C GLU A 64 6.11 -5.62 -6.17
N ASN A 65 6.57 -6.80 -5.75
CA ASN A 65 6.71 -7.96 -6.64
C ASN A 65 5.36 -8.56 -7.06
N ILE A 66 4.39 -8.59 -6.16
CA ILE A 66 3.01 -9.00 -6.48
C ILE A 66 2.39 -8.00 -7.47
N ASN A 67 2.58 -6.70 -7.25
CA ASN A 67 2.15 -5.68 -8.21
C ASN A 67 2.78 -5.89 -9.58
N ALA A 68 4.07 -6.22 -9.65
CA ALA A 68 4.74 -6.57 -10.91
C ALA A 68 4.12 -7.82 -11.58
N GLY A 69 3.82 -8.84 -10.78
CA GLY A 69 3.12 -10.04 -11.25
C GLY A 69 1.77 -9.72 -11.90
N PHE A 70 0.96 -8.86 -11.27
CA PHE A 70 -0.32 -8.41 -11.83
C PHE A 70 -0.14 -7.56 -13.10
N HIS A 71 0.90 -6.73 -13.20
CA HIS A 71 1.21 -6.01 -14.43
C HIS A 71 1.60 -6.94 -15.57
N LEU A 72 2.40 -7.97 -15.30
CA LEU A 72 2.75 -8.99 -16.29
C LEU A 72 1.53 -9.82 -16.71
N PHE A 73 0.66 -10.15 -15.75
CA PHE A 73 -0.61 -10.82 -16.03
C PHE A 73 -1.52 -9.95 -16.92
N ASP A 74 -1.71 -8.67 -16.61
CA ASP A 74 -2.51 -7.73 -17.41
C ASP A 74 -1.95 -7.56 -18.83
N TYR A 75 -0.63 -7.49 -18.95
CA TYR A 75 0.05 -7.44 -20.25
C TYR A 75 -0.15 -8.73 -21.06
N GLY A 76 0.09 -9.90 -20.44
CA GLY A 76 -0.14 -11.20 -21.07
C GLY A 76 -1.59 -11.39 -21.50
N ASP A 77 -2.54 -10.98 -20.66
CA ASP A 77 -3.96 -10.97 -20.96
C ASP A 77 -4.28 -10.14 -22.21
N SER A 78 -3.67 -8.97 -22.34
CA SER A 78 -3.83 -8.09 -23.49
C SER A 78 -3.29 -8.67 -24.81
N LEU A 79 -2.34 -9.60 -24.73
CA LEU A 79 -1.76 -10.30 -25.90
C LEU A 79 -2.59 -11.50 -26.33
N VAL A 80 -3.12 -12.25 -25.36
CA VAL A 80 -3.78 -13.54 -25.62
C VAL A 80 -5.24 -13.37 -25.96
N ILE A 81 -5.93 -12.41 -25.36
CA ILE A 81 -7.38 -12.22 -25.58
C ILE A 81 -7.64 -11.42 -26.84
N PRO A 82 -8.28 -12.00 -27.84
CA PRO A 82 -8.62 -11.27 -29.07
C PRO A 82 -9.46 -10.04 -28.75
N LYS A 83 -9.08 -8.88 -29.27
CA LYS A 83 -9.85 -7.63 -29.14
C LYS A 83 -11.32 -7.79 -29.59
N SER A 84 -11.60 -8.77 -30.46
CA SER A 84 -12.95 -9.11 -30.92
C SER A 84 -13.85 -9.70 -29.83
N LEU A 85 -13.30 -10.35 -28.78
CA LEU A 85 -14.04 -10.88 -27.64
C LEU A 85 -14.38 -9.81 -26.59
N VAL A 86 -13.66 -8.71 -26.64
CA VAL A 86 -13.81 -7.60 -25.70
C VAL A 86 -14.67 -6.48 -26.28
N LYS A 87 -14.60 -6.22 -27.62
CA LYS A 87 -15.42 -5.21 -28.29
C LYS A 87 -16.84 -5.71 -28.57
N GLU A 88 -17.82 -4.90 -28.17
CA GLU A 88 -19.25 -5.13 -28.43
C GLU A 88 -19.55 -5.12 -29.94
N ARG A 89 -19.89 -6.27 -30.51
CA ARG A 89 -20.70 -6.36 -31.73
C ARG A 89 -22.09 -6.88 -31.36
N LYS A 90 -23.14 -6.31 -31.95
CA LYS A 90 -24.58 -6.62 -31.64
C LYS A 90 -24.91 -8.12 -31.58
N SER A 91 -24.23 -8.97 -32.33
CA SER A 91 -24.45 -10.43 -32.37
C SER A 91 -23.82 -11.21 -31.21
N ARG A 92 -23.10 -10.56 -30.26
CA ARG A 92 -22.32 -11.21 -29.21
C ARG A 92 -22.69 -10.78 -27.79
N TYR A 93 -23.86 -10.19 -27.59
CA TYR A 93 -24.31 -9.70 -26.28
C TYR A 93 -24.38 -10.76 -25.17
N VAL A 94 -24.55 -12.03 -25.52
CA VAL A 94 -24.66 -13.12 -24.54
C VAL A 94 -23.31 -13.81 -24.36
N ILE A 95 -22.62 -14.13 -25.45
CA ILE A 95 -21.37 -14.96 -25.39
C ILE A 95 -20.24 -14.19 -24.71
N ASN A 96 -20.06 -12.91 -25.00
CA ASN A 96 -18.97 -12.13 -24.44
C ASN A 96 -19.07 -11.91 -22.92
N PRO A 97 -20.22 -11.58 -22.32
CA PRO A 97 -20.38 -11.56 -20.87
C PRO A 97 -20.13 -12.91 -20.21
N ILE A 98 -20.61 -14.02 -20.77
CA ILE A 98 -20.37 -15.37 -20.25
C ILE A 98 -18.86 -15.67 -20.25
N TYR A 99 -18.18 -15.39 -21.36
CA TYR A 99 -16.73 -15.57 -21.44
C TYR A 99 -15.98 -14.74 -20.39
N ARG A 100 -16.32 -13.44 -20.24
CA ARG A 100 -15.68 -12.57 -19.26
C ARG A 100 -15.94 -13.03 -17.83
N PHE A 101 -17.16 -13.49 -17.55
CA PHE A 101 -17.50 -14.05 -16.24
C PHE A 101 -16.73 -15.35 -15.98
N ALA A 102 -16.68 -16.27 -16.97
CA ALA A 102 -15.92 -17.50 -16.84
C ALA A 102 -14.42 -17.23 -16.64
N LYS A 103 -13.82 -16.32 -17.43
CA LYS A 103 -12.45 -15.89 -17.24
C LYS A 103 -12.21 -15.29 -15.84
N PHE A 104 -13.09 -14.40 -15.42
CA PHE A 104 -12.98 -13.82 -14.08
C PHE A 104 -13.03 -14.91 -13.01
N PHE A 105 -14.00 -15.81 -13.08
CA PHE A 105 -14.23 -16.83 -12.05
C PHE A 105 -13.12 -17.90 -12.02
N PHE A 106 -12.72 -18.42 -13.17
CA PHE A 106 -11.77 -19.55 -13.25
C PHE A 106 -10.30 -19.10 -13.33
N VAL A 107 -10.02 -17.85 -13.66
CA VAL A 107 -8.64 -17.37 -13.82
C VAL A 107 -8.34 -16.24 -12.83
N ASN A 108 -9.03 -15.10 -12.95
CA ASN A 108 -8.69 -13.92 -12.16
C ASN A 108 -8.97 -14.12 -10.66
N TYR A 109 -10.10 -14.75 -10.32
CA TYR A 109 -10.48 -15.02 -8.93
C TYR A 109 -9.50 -15.97 -8.26
N LEU A 110 -9.24 -17.15 -8.88
CA LEU A 110 -8.31 -18.14 -8.34
C LEU A 110 -6.89 -17.58 -8.21
N PHE A 111 -6.39 -16.90 -9.25
CA PHE A 111 -5.06 -16.30 -9.22
C PHE A 111 -4.95 -15.23 -8.13
N THR A 112 -5.94 -14.35 -8.04
CA THR A 112 -5.96 -13.30 -7.02
C THR A 112 -6.02 -13.89 -5.62
N ASP A 113 -6.93 -14.82 -5.39
CA ASP A 113 -7.09 -15.45 -4.08
C ASP A 113 -5.81 -16.13 -3.61
N PHE A 114 -5.20 -16.96 -4.48
CA PHE A 114 -3.92 -17.61 -4.17
C PHE A 114 -2.82 -16.59 -3.82
N VAL A 115 -2.65 -15.55 -4.65
CA VAL A 115 -1.59 -14.56 -4.46
C VAL A 115 -1.84 -13.71 -3.21
N MET A 116 -3.10 -13.31 -2.96
CA MET A 116 -3.46 -12.49 -1.80
C MET A 116 -3.38 -13.29 -0.50
N THR A 117 -3.75 -14.56 -0.52
CA THR A 117 -3.57 -15.48 0.60
C THR A 117 -2.08 -15.72 0.89
N MET A 118 -1.27 -15.93 -0.15
CA MET A 118 0.19 -16.03 0.01
C MET A 118 0.78 -14.77 0.61
N ASN A 119 0.32 -13.60 0.18
CA ASN A 119 0.75 -12.31 0.76
C ASN A 119 0.37 -12.21 2.23
N HIS A 120 -0.86 -12.59 2.57
CA HIS A 120 -1.40 -12.59 3.93
C HIS A 120 -0.62 -13.55 4.85
N GLU A 121 -0.54 -14.83 4.48
CA GLU A 121 0.06 -15.86 5.34
C GLU A 121 1.59 -15.73 5.39
N ARG A 122 2.27 -15.77 4.22
CA ARG A 122 3.73 -15.85 4.18
C ARG A 122 4.41 -14.51 4.44
N PHE A 123 3.94 -13.47 3.77
CA PHE A 123 4.58 -12.14 3.84
C PHE A 123 3.94 -11.23 4.89
N GLY A 124 2.81 -11.61 5.44
CA GLY A 124 2.15 -10.95 6.55
C GLY A 124 2.49 -11.59 7.90
N HIS A 125 1.73 -12.59 8.29
CA HIS A 125 1.95 -13.33 9.55
C HIS A 125 3.37 -13.90 9.64
N GLY A 126 3.82 -14.57 8.56
CA GLY A 126 5.15 -15.18 8.52
C GLY A 126 6.28 -14.17 8.67
N TYR A 127 6.17 -13.00 8.07
CA TYR A 127 7.17 -11.93 8.23
C TYR A 127 7.24 -11.44 9.68
N ARG A 128 6.08 -11.17 10.31
CA ARG A 128 6.01 -10.73 11.72
C ARG A 128 6.47 -11.82 12.67
N MET A 129 6.18 -13.09 12.35
CA MET A 129 6.64 -14.23 13.14
C MET A 129 8.16 -14.39 13.10
N ILE A 130 8.78 -14.30 11.92
CA ILE A 130 10.23 -14.36 11.78
C ILE A 130 10.90 -13.17 12.49
N GLU A 131 10.30 -11.98 12.41
CA GLU A 131 10.76 -10.80 13.16
C GLU A 131 10.77 -11.04 14.67
N ALA A 132 9.77 -11.79 15.18
CA ALA A 132 9.66 -12.16 16.60
C ALA A 132 10.47 -13.42 16.97
N GLU A 133 11.40 -13.86 16.11
CA GLU A 133 12.23 -15.06 16.30
C GLU A 133 11.42 -16.37 16.47
N GLY A 134 10.20 -16.41 15.94
CA GLY A 134 9.39 -17.62 15.84
C GLY A 134 9.74 -18.43 14.58
N GLU A 135 9.24 -19.64 14.53
CA GLU A 135 9.48 -20.60 13.44
C GLU A 135 8.16 -20.93 12.73
N ILE A 136 8.14 -20.78 11.40
CA ILE A 136 7.01 -21.25 10.58
C ILE A 136 7.12 -22.77 10.42
N THR A 137 6.12 -23.50 10.87
CA THR A 137 6.08 -24.96 10.77
C THR A 137 5.32 -25.43 9.53
N GLU A 138 4.28 -24.72 9.11
CA GLU A 138 3.47 -25.07 7.96
C GLU A 138 2.75 -23.87 7.38
N ILE A 139 2.54 -23.86 6.06
CA ILE A 139 1.62 -22.94 5.38
C ILE A 139 0.73 -23.75 4.46
N VAL A 140 -0.59 -23.66 4.64
CA VAL A 140 -1.58 -24.36 3.84
C VAL A 140 -2.34 -23.37 2.99
N TYR A 141 -2.38 -23.62 1.68
CA TYR A 141 -3.15 -22.84 0.71
C TYR A 141 -4.28 -23.71 0.17
N ASN A 142 -5.51 -23.34 0.49
CA ASN A 142 -6.70 -24.03 0.03
C ASN A 142 -7.36 -23.26 -1.13
N LEU A 143 -8.17 -23.97 -1.90
CA LEU A 143 -8.99 -23.32 -2.93
C LEU A 143 -10.08 -22.47 -2.27
N PRO A 144 -10.38 -21.28 -2.84
CA PRO A 144 -11.44 -20.45 -2.28
C PRO A 144 -12.84 -21.02 -2.58
N PRO A 145 -13.86 -20.73 -1.76
CA PRO A 145 -15.23 -21.04 -2.10
C PRO A 145 -15.64 -20.41 -3.44
N PRO A 146 -16.48 -21.03 -4.26
CA PRO A 146 -17.23 -22.27 -4.01
C PRO A 146 -16.58 -23.53 -4.61
N PHE A 147 -15.28 -23.56 -4.80
CA PHE A 147 -14.58 -24.71 -5.38
C PHE A 147 -14.63 -25.91 -4.42
N PRO A 148 -14.75 -27.14 -4.95
CA PRO A 148 -14.71 -28.35 -4.12
C PRO A 148 -13.41 -28.47 -3.32
N GLY A 149 -13.50 -28.87 -2.04
CA GLY A 149 -12.36 -28.95 -1.15
C GLY A 149 -11.88 -27.58 -0.64
N SER A 150 -12.68 -26.54 -0.82
CA SER A 150 -12.38 -25.25 -0.22
C SER A 150 -12.42 -25.33 1.30
N ASP A 151 -11.40 -24.76 1.93
CA ASP A 151 -11.28 -24.60 3.37
C ASP A 151 -10.51 -23.30 3.66
N PHE A 152 -10.31 -22.97 4.93
CA PHE A 152 -9.48 -21.83 5.29
C PHE A 152 -8.01 -22.14 5.00
N SER A 153 -7.32 -21.18 4.37
CA SER A 153 -5.87 -21.19 4.34
C SER A 153 -5.35 -20.71 5.69
N TYR A 154 -4.18 -21.17 6.09
CA TYR A 154 -3.61 -20.81 7.39
C TYR A 154 -2.09 -20.98 7.41
N ILE A 155 -1.47 -20.34 8.39
CA ILE A 155 -0.08 -20.53 8.79
C ILE A 155 -0.03 -21.12 10.19
N SER A 156 0.79 -22.17 10.37
CA SER A 156 1.15 -22.72 11.67
C SER A 156 2.57 -22.34 12.03
N TYR A 157 2.80 -22.02 13.30
CA TYR A 157 4.09 -21.56 13.76
C TYR A 157 4.36 -21.89 15.24
N ASN A 158 5.62 -22.00 15.59
CA ASN A 158 6.09 -22.05 16.96
C ASN A 158 6.44 -20.62 17.41
N ILE A 159 5.81 -20.20 18.50
CA ILE A 159 6.05 -18.89 19.11
C ILE A 159 7.41 -18.90 19.82
N SER A 160 8.20 -17.84 19.66
CA SER A 160 9.40 -17.64 20.45
C SER A 160 9.05 -17.52 21.95
N PRO A 161 9.76 -18.18 22.86
CA PRO A 161 9.49 -18.07 24.30
C PRO A 161 9.71 -16.63 24.85
N ASN A 162 10.41 -15.79 24.09
CA ASN A 162 10.69 -14.40 24.44
C ASN A 162 9.79 -13.39 23.71
N GLU A 163 8.84 -13.85 22.88
CA GLU A 163 7.94 -12.98 22.14
C GLU A 163 7.13 -12.08 23.07
N THR A 164 7.20 -10.78 22.84
CA THR A 164 6.46 -9.79 23.64
C THR A 164 4.98 -9.71 23.22
N PRO A 165 4.08 -9.20 24.09
CA PRO A 165 2.69 -8.97 23.72
C PRO A 165 2.52 -8.07 22.48
N GLN A 166 3.38 -7.07 22.28
CA GLN A 166 3.35 -6.19 21.10
C GLN A 166 3.73 -6.92 19.83
N GLN A 167 4.72 -7.83 19.89
CA GLN A 167 5.06 -8.70 18.77
C GLN A 167 3.93 -9.66 18.44
N GLN A 168 3.28 -10.26 19.45
CA GLN A 168 2.10 -11.09 19.25
C GLN A 168 0.96 -10.33 18.57
N LEU A 169 0.71 -9.08 19.00
CA LEU A 169 -0.25 -8.22 18.35
C LEU A 169 0.14 -7.98 16.88
N ALA A 170 1.41 -7.66 16.59
CA ALA A 170 1.91 -7.47 15.22
C ALA A 170 1.72 -8.73 14.37
N VAL A 171 1.97 -9.91 14.91
CA VAL A 171 1.71 -11.18 14.21
C VAL A 171 0.22 -11.33 13.89
N LYS A 172 -0.70 -11.03 14.84
CA LYS A 172 -2.15 -11.21 14.62
C LYS A 172 -2.75 -10.33 13.53
N PHE A 173 -2.23 -9.14 13.28
CA PHE A 173 -2.71 -8.32 12.15
C PHE A 173 -1.78 -8.33 10.93
N GLY A 174 -0.64 -9.02 11.01
CA GLY A 174 0.38 -9.04 9.99
C GLY A 174 -0.13 -9.43 8.60
N GLY A 175 -1.03 -10.41 8.52
CA GLY A 175 -1.63 -10.83 7.26
C GLY A 175 -2.38 -9.70 6.56
N SER A 176 -3.30 -9.07 7.27
CA SER A 176 -4.05 -7.93 6.76
C SER A 176 -3.16 -6.70 6.54
N GLU A 177 -2.08 -6.53 7.30
CA GLU A 177 -1.08 -5.48 7.09
C GLU A 177 -0.40 -5.63 5.72
N ALA A 178 0.05 -6.84 5.36
CA ALA A 178 0.67 -7.09 4.06
C ALA A 178 -0.29 -6.81 2.89
N ASN A 179 -1.55 -7.24 3.02
CA ASN A 179 -2.58 -6.97 2.01
C ASN A 179 -2.90 -5.47 1.90
N LEU A 180 -2.82 -4.73 3.00
CA LEU A 180 -2.98 -3.28 3.02
C LEU A 180 -1.82 -2.57 2.32
N VAL A 181 -0.57 -2.97 2.56
CA VAL A 181 0.63 -2.45 1.87
C VAL A 181 0.48 -2.63 0.36
N PHE A 182 0.10 -3.82 -0.09
CA PHE A 182 -0.13 -4.08 -1.50
C PHE A 182 -1.27 -3.23 -2.09
N SER A 183 -2.40 -3.11 -1.39
CA SER A 183 -3.52 -2.29 -1.88
C SER A 183 -3.17 -0.80 -1.97
N ASP A 184 -2.30 -0.29 -1.11
CA ASP A 184 -1.81 1.10 -1.20
C ASP A 184 -0.93 1.32 -2.44
N ILE A 185 -0.15 0.31 -2.86
CA ILE A 185 0.59 0.34 -4.14
C ILE A 185 -0.38 0.42 -5.32
N LEU A 186 -1.43 -0.41 -5.35
CA LEU A 186 -2.44 -0.37 -6.41
C LEU A 186 -3.20 0.95 -6.45
N ARG A 187 -3.56 1.50 -5.28
CA ARG A 187 -4.22 2.80 -5.16
C ARG A 187 -3.35 3.92 -5.73
N LYS A 188 -2.10 3.99 -5.30
CA LYS A 188 -1.11 4.93 -5.83
C LYS A 188 -1.07 4.88 -7.36
N ASN A 189 -0.95 3.68 -7.93
CA ASN A 189 -0.88 3.47 -9.37
C ASN A 189 -2.17 3.94 -10.07
N ALA A 190 -3.34 3.58 -9.56
CA ALA A 190 -4.63 4.00 -10.12
C ALA A 190 -4.81 5.52 -10.14
N ILE A 191 -4.37 6.21 -9.09
CA ILE A 191 -4.42 7.68 -9.02
C ILE A 191 -3.41 8.31 -9.98
N LEU A 192 -2.18 7.78 -10.06
CA LEU A 192 -1.16 8.25 -10.99
C LEU A 192 -1.61 8.09 -12.45
N GLU A 193 -2.17 6.93 -12.80
CA GLU A 193 -2.68 6.67 -14.14
C GLU A 193 -3.99 7.42 -14.45
N GLY A 194 -4.77 7.76 -13.43
CA GLY A 194 -6.10 8.33 -13.57
C GLY A 194 -7.14 7.32 -14.08
N ARG A 195 -6.83 6.03 -13.99
CA ARG A 195 -7.69 4.91 -14.40
C ARG A 195 -7.47 3.69 -13.54
N PHE A 196 -8.46 2.81 -13.50
CA PHE A 196 -8.41 1.52 -12.81
C PHE A 196 -8.67 0.39 -13.79
N SER A 197 -7.70 -0.52 -14.03
CA SER A 197 -7.88 -1.70 -14.88
C SER A 197 -8.67 -2.77 -14.13
N HIS A 198 -9.49 -3.54 -14.87
CA HIS A 198 -10.29 -4.63 -14.30
C HIS A 198 -9.43 -5.74 -13.68
N ASN A 199 -8.24 -6.00 -14.21
CA ASN A 199 -7.32 -7.02 -13.68
C ASN A 199 -6.72 -6.63 -12.31
N PHE A 200 -6.68 -5.33 -11.99
CA PHE A 200 -6.27 -4.83 -10.67
C PHE A 200 -7.46 -4.60 -9.72
N SER A 201 -8.67 -4.63 -10.23
CA SER A 201 -9.87 -4.28 -9.45
C SER A 201 -10.14 -5.28 -8.34
N PHE A 202 -10.14 -6.57 -8.65
CA PHE A 202 -10.41 -7.60 -7.65
C PHE A 202 -9.28 -7.74 -6.63
N PRO A 203 -7.98 -7.80 -7.00
CA PRO A 203 -6.89 -7.77 -6.03
C PRO A 203 -6.91 -6.52 -5.13
N TYR A 204 -7.30 -5.36 -5.67
CA TYR A 204 -7.47 -4.16 -4.86
C TYR A 204 -8.62 -4.30 -3.85
N LEU A 205 -9.80 -4.74 -4.31
CA LEU A 205 -10.97 -4.94 -3.44
C LEU A 205 -10.68 -5.98 -2.37
N TYR A 206 -9.96 -7.03 -2.71
CA TYR A 206 -9.50 -8.05 -1.76
C TYR A 206 -8.59 -7.42 -0.72
N GLY A 207 -7.45 -6.84 -1.12
CA GLY A 207 -6.44 -6.33 -0.21
C GLY A 207 -6.88 -5.11 0.61
N SER A 208 -7.61 -4.16 0.02
CA SER A 208 -8.07 -2.96 0.74
C SER A 208 -9.19 -3.24 1.73
N ASN A 209 -9.96 -4.33 1.51
CA ASN A 209 -11.07 -4.72 2.36
C ASN A 209 -10.78 -6.01 3.17
N ASP A 210 -9.56 -6.55 3.12
CA ASP A 210 -9.17 -7.72 3.88
C ASP A 210 -9.41 -7.49 5.38
N MET A 211 -8.69 -6.58 6.00
CA MET A 211 -8.89 -6.22 7.41
C MET A 211 -10.32 -5.71 7.69
N PRO A 212 -10.87 -4.71 6.95
CA PRO A 212 -12.21 -4.21 7.23
C PRO A 212 -13.30 -5.26 7.00
N GLY A 213 -13.24 -6.02 5.92
CA GLY A 213 -14.21 -7.05 5.58
C GLY A 213 -14.18 -8.20 6.58
N TYR A 214 -12.98 -8.67 6.91
CA TYR A 214 -12.80 -9.71 7.92
C TYR A 214 -13.36 -9.27 9.28
N THR A 215 -13.02 -8.06 9.72
CA THR A 215 -13.53 -7.49 10.99
C THR A 215 -15.05 -7.34 10.99
N ALA A 216 -15.65 -6.85 9.88
CA ALA A 216 -17.07 -6.54 9.83
C ALA A 216 -17.96 -7.79 9.69
N PHE A 217 -17.52 -8.80 8.95
CA PHE A 217 -18.39 -9.90 8.51
C PHE A 217 -17.99 -11.27 9.04
N VAL A 218 -16.71 -11.51 9.39
CA VAL A 218 -16.28 -12.81 9.92
C VAL A 218 -16.52 -12.89 11.43
N THR A 219 -17.22 -13.95 11.83
CA THR A 219 -17.59 -14.17 13.25
C THR A 219 -16.71 -15.18 13.97
N ASN A 220 -15.77 -15.82 13.24
CA ASN A 220 -14.89 -16.83 13.83
C ASN A 220 -14.11 -16.24 15.03
N PRO A 221 -14.23 -16.80 16.24
CA PRO A 221 -13.55 -16.30 17.43
C PRO A 221 -12.02 -16.39 17.32
N TRP A 222 -11.51 -17.30 16.49
CA TRP A 222 -10.08 -17.52 16.26
C TRP A 222 -9.51 -16.69 15.08
N GLY A 223 -10.39 -16.00 14.35
CA GLY A 223 -9.94 -15.14 13.23
C GLY A 223 -9.13 -13.95 13.73
N ASP A 224 -8.19 -13.48 12.91
CA ASP A 224 -7.19 -12.46 13.27
C ASP A 224 -7.74 -11.21 13.94
N PRO A 225 -8.86 -10.58 13.48
CA PRO A 225 -9.39 -9.41 14.14
C PRO A 225 -9.89 -9.72 15.56
N ASN A 226 -10.49 -10.89 15.78
CA ASN A 226 -10.95 -11.31 17.10
C ASN A 226 -9.78 -11.69 18.01
N ALA A 227 -8.78 -12.40 17.46
CA ALA A 227 -7.56 -12.74 18.18
C ALA A 227 -6.79 -11.47 18.60
N TYR A 228 -6.65 -10.50 17.69
CA TYR A 228 -6.08 -9.18 18.00
C TYR A 228 -6.86 -8.47 19.11
N ARG A 229 -8.20 -8.38 18.98
CA ARG A 229 -9.05 -7.73 19.98
C ARG A 229 -8.91 -8.37 21.36
N ASN A 230 -8.95 -9.71 21.43
CA ASN A 230 -8.84 -10.43 22.68
C ASN A 230 -7.47 -10.20 23.32
N LEU A 231 -6.41 -10.29 22.53
CA LEU A 231 -5.04 -10.12 23.01
C LEU A 231 -4.79 -8.70 23.54
N ILE A 232 -5.19 -7.66 22.78
CA ILE A 232 -4.95 -6.28 23.21
C ILE A 232 -5.79 -5.91 24.45
N ASN A 233 -7.04 -6.38 24.55
CA ASN A 233 -7.85 -6.18 25.74
C ASN A 233 -7.24 -6.89 26.95
N THR A 234 -6.72 -8.10 26.79
CA THR A 234 -6.00 -8.82 27.85
C THR A 234 -4.73 -8.09 28.26
N PHE A 235 -3.94 -7.62 27.29
CA PHE A 235 -2.70 -6.90 27.54
C PHE A 235 -2.90 -5.61 28.36
N TYR A 236 -3.94 -4.83 28.03
CA TYR A 236 -4.27 -3.62 28.79
C TYR A 236 -5.19 -3.84 30.01
N GLY A 237 -5.55 -5.09 30.30
CA GLY A 237 -6.38 -5.45 31.44
C GLY A 237 -7.79 -4.86 31.43
N ALA A 238 -8.34 -4.55 30.25
CA ALA A 238 -9.65 -3.91 30.12
C ALA A 238 -10.31 -4.20 28.77
N GLU A 239 -11.60 -4.52 28.77
CA GLU A 239 -12.39 -4.75 27.55
C GLU A 239 -12.77 -3.41 26.88
N LYS A 240 -11.79 -2.72 26.31
CA LYS A 240 -11.95 -1.39 25.69
C LYS A 240 -12.24 -1.46 24.19
N LEU A 241 -11.67 -2.45 23.48
CA LEU A 241 -11.89 -2.65 22.06
C LEU A 241 -13.03 -3.65 21.85
N THR A 242 -14.21 -3.14 21.55
CA THR A 242 -15.38 -3.98 21.29
C THR A 242 -15.48 -4.35 19.83
N ARG A 243 -16.18 -5.45 19.53
CA ARG A 243 -16.43 -5.87 18.15
C ARG A 243 -17.25 -4.83 17.37
N GLU A 244 -18.24 -4.21 17.99
CA GLU A 244 -19.10 -3.18 17.40
C GLU A 244 -18.27 -1.95 17.00
N LYS A 245 -17.33 -1.53 17.82
CA LYS A 245 -16.40 -0.43 17.52
C LYS A 245 -15.54 -0.75 16.32
N MET A 246 -14.93 -1.94 16.29
CA MET A 246 -14.12 -2.41 15.17
C MET A 246 -14.95 -2.50 13.87
N LYS A 247 -16.17 -3.06 13.96
CA LYS A 247 -17.10 -3.14 12.82
C LYS A 247 -17.48 -1.76 12.29
N THR A 248 -17.75 -0.82 13.17
CA THR A 248 -18.08 0.57 12.78
C THR A 248 -16.93 1.23 12.01
N TYR A 249 -15.71 1.12 12.52
CA TYR A 249 -14.53 1.64 11.84
C TYR A 249 -14.31 0.98 10.47
N SER A 250 -14.50 -0.33 10.40
CA SER A 250 -14.40 -1.10 9.15
C SER A 250 -15.39 -0.61 8.11
N LEU A 251 -16.65 -0.49 8.47
CA LEU A 251 -17.70 -0.03 7.56
C LEU A 251 -17.46 1.41 7.09
N ILE A 252 -17.06 2.31 8.00
CA ILE A 252 -16.71 3.68 7.64
C ILE A 252 -15.54 3.67 6.64
N GLY A 253 -14.46 2.94 6.91
CA GLY A 253 -13.30 2.85 6.04
C GLY A 253 -13.63 2.30 4.64
N MET A 254 -14.45 1.24 4.57
CA MET A 254 -14.89 0.65 3.30
C MET A 254 -15.76 1.60 2.47
N LEU A 255 -16.72 2.29 3.12
CA LEU A 255 -17.69 3.15 2.46
C LEU A 255 -17.14 4.53 2.11
N THR A 256 -16.12 5.00 2.80
CA THR A 256 -15.48 6.31 2.53
C THR A 256 -14.28 6.21 1.58
N ASP A 257 -13.90 5.02 1.13
CA ASP A 257 -12.83 4.84 0.14
C ASP A 257 -13.33 5.00 -1.30
N PRO A 258 -13.04 6.13 -1.97
CA PRO A 258 -13.51 6.35 -3.34
C PRO A 258 -12.95 5.32 -4.33
N ILE A 259 -11.76 4.77 -4.09
CA ILE A 259 -11.13 3.80 -4.99
C ILE A 259 -11.86 2.45 -4.93
N ASN A 260 -12.45 2.06 -3.80
CA ASN A 260 -13.32 0.88 -3.73
C ASN A 260 -14.46 0.95 -4.75
N PHE A 261 -15.11 2.12 -4.90
CA PHE A 261 -16.18 2.31 -5.87
C PHE A 261 -15.66 2.25 -7.31
N TYR A 262 -14.49 2.81 -7.60
CA TYR A 262 -13.89 2.72 -8.94
C TYR A 262 -13.46 1.31 -9.28
N ALA A 263 -12.88 0.57 -8.34
CA ALA A 263 -12.50 -0.83 -8.52
C ALA A 263 -13.75 -1.70 -8.77
N PHE A 264 -14.78 -1.54 -7.93
CA PHE A 264 -16.06 -2.24 -8.11
C PHE A 264 -16.68 -1.92 -9.47
N LYS A 265 -16.77 -0.64 -9.83
CA LYS A 265 -17.28 -0.20 -11.12
C LYS A 265 -16.48 -0.77 -12.29
N SER A 266 -15.16 -0.74 -12.21
CA SER A 266 -14.28 -1.25 -13.27
C SER A 266 -14.50 -2.74 -13.51
N LEU A 267 -14.59 -3.54 -12.46
CA LEU A 267 -14.79 -4.98 -12.57
C LEU A 267 -16.21 -5.33 -13.02
N PHE A 268 -17.22 -4.93 -12.24
CA PHE A 268 -18.58 -5.43 -12.44
C PHE A 268 -19.29 -4.73 -13.60
N PHE A 269 -19.24 -3.40 -13.68
CA PHE A 269 -19.99 -2.67 -14.70
C PHE A 269 -19.19 -2.49 -16.00
N ASP A 270 -17.95 -2.05 -15.90
CA ASP A 270 -17.21 -1.74 -17.12
C ASP A 270 -16.63 -2.99 -17.77
N TYR A 271 -16.06 -3.95 -17.01
CA TYR A 271 -15.54 -5.18 -17.60
C TYR A 271 -16.59 -6.26 -17.80
N LEU A 272 -17.21 -6.80 -16.75
CA LEU A 272 -18.11 -7.96 -16.88
C LEU A 272 -19.30 -7.65 -17.76
N ILE A 273 -19.97 -6.50 -17.59
CA ILE A 273 -21.14 -6.13 -18.36
C ILE A 273 -20.75 -5.51 -19.71
N LYS A 274 -19.94 -4.44 -19.71
CA LYS A 274 -19.69 -3.63 -20.91
C LYS A 274 -18.46 -4.04 -21.73
N GLY A 275 -17.59 -4.91 -21.22
CA GLY A 275 -16.38 -5.34 -21.89
C GLY A 275 -15.28 -4.27 -22.01
N ARG A 276 -15.29 -3.26 -21.15
CA ARG A 276 -14.27 -2.22 -21.09
C ARG A 276 -13.11 -2.67 -20.20
N HIS A 277 -11.88 -2.39 -20.60
CA HIS A 277 -10.71 -2.81 -19.82
C HIS A 277 -10.47 -2.02 -18.53
N SER A 278 -10.95 -0.78 -18.47
CA SER A 278 -10.70 0.09 -17.31
C SER A 278 -11.79 1.14 -17.14
N CYS A 279 -11.89 1.71 -15.96
CA CYS A 279 -12.67 2.91 -15.70
C CYS A 279 -11.76 4.09 -15.33
N ALA A 280 -12.21 5.31 -15.62
CA ALA A 280 -11.51 6.51 -15.20
C ALA A 280 -11.66 6.74 -13.69
N VAL A 281 -10.56 7.05 -13.01
CA VAL A 281 -10.53 7.51 -11.62
C VAL A 281 -10.68 9.04 -11.62
N LYS A 282 -11.80 9.52 -11.11
CA LYS A 282 -12.06 10.95 -10.98
C LYS A 282 -11.62 11.44 -9.61
N MET A 283 -11.00 12.59 -9.59
CA MET A 283 -10.59 13.30 -8.37
C MET A 283 -11.26 14.67 -8.33
N ILE A 284 -11.39 15.24 -7.16
CA ILE A 284 -11.92 16.59 -6.96
C ILE A 284 -10.94 17.61 -7.56
N GLY A 285 -11.38 18.42 -8.52
CA GLY A 285 -10.56 19.49 -9.10
C GLY A 285 -10.45 20.67 -8.13
N LEU A 286 -9.26 20.96 -7.63
CA LEU A 286 -8.98 22.18 -6.86
C LEU A 286 -8.53 23.33 -7.78
N SER A 287 -7.87 22.99 -8.89
CA SER A 287 -7.52 23.89 -9.99
C SER A 287 -7.38 23.06 -11.29
N PRO A 288 -7.16 23.71 -12.45
CA PRO A 288 -6.95 22.96 -13.71
C PRO A 288 -5.84 21.92 -13.65
N ARG A 289 -4.82 22.13 -12.84
CA ARG A 289 -3.65 21.25 -12.71
C ARG A 289 -3.63 20.44 -11.42
N LEU A 290 -4.33 20.87 -10.36
CA LEU A 290 -4.30 20.28 -9.04
C LEU A 290 -5.62 19.54 -8.77
N LYS A 291 -5.53 18.25 -8.48
CA LYS A 291 -6.65 17.38 -8.12
C LYS A 291 -6.44 16.77 -6.75
N TYR A 292 -7.52 16.51 -6.05
CA TYR A 292 -7.52 16.02 -4.67
C TYR A 292 -8.41 14.79 -4.51
N LEU A 293 -7.97 13.83 -3.68
CA LEU A 293 -8.75 12.65 -3.29
C LEU A 293 -8.49 12.34 -1.81
N PRO A 294 -9.48 12.51 -0.93
CA PRO A 294 -9.36 12.10 0.47
C PRO A 294 -9.77 10.65 0.68
N ARG A 295 -9.27 10.05 1.74
CA ARG A 295 -9.70 8.76 2.26
C ARG A 295 -9.56 8.74 3.77
N PHE A 296 -10.50 8.07 4.43
CA PHE A 296 -10.40 7.66 5.82
C PHE A 296 -10.25 6.16 5.92
N ARG A 297 -9.42 5.68 6.84
CA ARG A 297 -9.33 4.27 7.24
C ARG A 297 -8.92 4.15 8.70
N PHE A 298 -8.98 2.94 9.24
CA PHE A 298 -8.29 2.61 10.47
C PHE A 298 -7.23 1.53 10.21
N GLU A 299 -6.25 1.46 11.09
CA GLU A 299 -5.18 0.46 11.08
C GLU A 299 -5.08 -0.17 12.46
N TYR A 300 -4.75 -1.45 12.51
CA TYR A 300 -4.29 -2.09 13.72
C TYR A 300 -2.79 -1.85 13.88
N THR A 301 -2.37 -1.60 15.12
CA THR A 301 -0.97 -1.42 15.48
C THR A 301 -0.62 -2.28 16.70
N PRO A 302 0.67 -2.46 17.03
CA PRO A 302 1.06 -3.20 18.24
C PRO A 302 0.57 -2.59 19.57
N TYR A 303 0.02 -1.38 19.54
CA TYR A 303 -0.41 -0.62 20.71
C TYR A 303 -1.88 -0.16 20.66
N GLY A 304 -2.63 -0.56 19.64
CA GLY A 304 -4.06 -0.24 19.50
C GLY A 304 -4.43 0.23 18.10
N PRO A 305 -5.73 0.46 17.85
CA PRO A 305 -6.18 0.99 16.57
C PRO A 305 -5.81 2.45 16.38
N GLU A 306 -5.38 2.82 15.17
CA GLU A 306 -5.19 4.19 14.72
C GLU A 306 -6.21 4.57 13.64
N LEU A 307 -6.69 5.81 13.71
CA LEU A 307 -7.49 6.45 12.67
C LEU A 307 -6.56 7.17 11.71
N VAL A 308 -6.69 6.90 10.41
CA VAL A 308 -5.78 7.40 9.39
C VAL A 308 -6.52 8.23 8.36
N TYR A 309 -6.13 9.47 8.19
CA TYR A 309 -6.61 10.39 7.16
C TYR A 309 -5.56 10.47 6.05
N GLN A 310 -5.89 9.93 4.88
CA GLN A 310 -5.03 9.95 3.71
C GLN A 310 -5.52 11.01 2.72
N ASN A 311 -4.61 11.88 2.29
CA ASN A 311 -4.90 12.98 1.40
C ASN A 311 -3.98 12.88 0.19
N TYR A 312 -4.56 12.62 -0.99
CA TYR A 312 -3.84 12.52 -2.24
C TYR A 312 -4.00 13.80 -3.05
N PHE A 313 -2.90 14.42 -3.42
CA PHE A 313 -2.85 15.59 -4.29
C PHE A 313 -2.11 15.22 -5.57
N LYS A 314 -2.80 15.26 -6.71
CA LYS A 314 -2.21 15.01 -8.01
C LYS A 314 -2.00 16.33 -8.73
N LEU A 315 -0.73 16.67 -8.98
CA LEU A 315 -0.32 17.82 -9.76
C LEU A 315 0.27 17.33 -11.09
N ASP A 316 -0.51 17.46 -12.17
CA ASP A 316 -0.16 16.88 -13.48
C ASP A 316 0.18 15.38 -13.38
N SER A 317 1.45 14.98 -13.64
CA SER A 317 1.94 13.61 -13.54
C SER A 317 2.49 13.21 -12.17
N LYS A 318 2.60 14.16 -11.23
CA LYS A 318 3.15 13.93 -9.90
C LYS A 318 2.04 13.63 -8.90
N LEU A 319 2.34 12.81 -7.91
CA LEU A 319 1.43 12.50 -6.83
C LEU A 319 2.12 12.80 -5.50
N LEU A 320 1.43 13.56 -4.66
CA LEU A 320 1.77 13.80 -3.28
C LEU A 320 0.71 13.15 -2.40
N GLN A 321 1.11 12.46 -1.35
CA GLN A 321 0.22 11.92 -0.33
C GLN A 321 0.65 12.44 1.03
N LEU A 322 -0.28 13.05 1.74
CA LEU A 322 -0.14 13.43 3.14
C LEU A 322 -1.07 12.57 3.98
N ASN A 323 -0.51 11.80 4.91
CA ASN A 323 -1.30 11.06 5.87
C ASN A 323 -1.09 11.66 7.25
N VAL A 324 -2.19 11.71 8.00
CA VAL A 324 -2.20 12.03 9.42
C VAL A 324 -2.91 10.90 10.13
N SER A 325 -2.29 10.28 11.10
CA SER A 325 -2.93 9.27 11.95
C SER A 325 -2.79 9.61 13.43
N HIS A 326 -3.72 9.10 14.20
CA HIS A 326 -3.70 9.19 15.65
C HIS A 326 -4.43 8.00 16.27
N SER A 327 -4.10 7.67 17.51
CA SER A 327 -4.84 6.67 18.28
C SER A 327 -6.31 7.06 18.36
N ASP A 328 -7.17 6.06 18.44
CA ASP A 328 -8.62 6.26 18.60
C ASP A 328 -9.04 6.64 20.03
N GLY A 329 -8.07 6.83 20.92
CA GLY A 329 -8.29 7.13 22.34
C GLY A 329 -8.68 5.90 23.18
N THR A 330 -8.71 4.70 22.61
CA THR A 330 -9.07 3.47 23.33
C THR A 330 -7.96 3.03 24.29
N PHE A 331 -6.71 3.11 23.83
CA PHE A 331 -5.51 2.68 24.57
C PHE A 331 -4.52 3.83 24.71
N ALA A 332 -3.24 3.54 24.50
CA ALA A 332 -2.20 4.54 24.63
C ALA A 332 -2.23 5.60 23.50
N PRO A 333 -1.94 6.86 23.80
CA PRO A 333 -1.93 7.91 22.78
C PRO A 333 -0.77 7.73 21.80
N SER A 334 -1.08 7.91 20.52
CA SER A 334 -0.10 7.94 19.44
C SER A 334 -0.52 8.92 18.36
N TRP A 335 0.44 9.39 17.56
CA TRP A 335 0.18 10.10 16.32
C TRP A 335 1.31 9.84 15.31
N ARG A 336 0.99 9.96 14.02
CA ARG A 336 1.94 9.81 12.93
C ARG A 336 1.57 10.77 11.80
N VAL A 337 2.58 11.37 11.19
CA VAL A 337 2.45 12.15 9.96
C VAL A 337 3.39 11.57 8.92
N SER A 338 2.88 11.27 7.74
CA SER A 338 3.70 10.82 6.62
C SER A 338 3.48 11.66 5.36
N LEU A 339 4.56 11.87 4.63
CA LEU A 339 4.58 12.56 3.35
C LEU A 339 5.25 11.65 2.32
N ASN A 340 4.51 11.33 1.27
CA ASN A 340 5.02 10.56 0.14
C ASN A 340 4.89 11.38 -1.14
N ALA A 341 5.92 11.37 -1.96
CA ALA A 341 5.94 12.05 -3.25
C ALA A 341 6.44 11.08 -4.33
N TRP A 342 5.68 10.94 -5.39
CA TRP A 342 5.99 10.01 -6.48
C TRP A 342 6.12 10.69 -7.82
N ASN A 343 6.89 10.03 -8.68
CA ASN A 343 7.12 10.42 -10.06
C ASN A 343 7.79 11.79 -10.18
N LEU A 344 8.80 12.02 -9.31
CA LEU A 344 9.62 13.23 -9.32
C LEU A 344 10.73 13.07 -10.37
N GLN A 345 10.54 13.65 -11.54
CA GLN A 345 11.45 13.53 -12.67
C GLN A 345 12.63 14.49 -12.52
N VAL A 346 13.85 13.97 -12.57
CA VAL A 346 15.09 14.77 -12.58
C VAL A 346 15.59 14.97 -14.00
N THR A 347 15.64 13.88 -14.78
CA THR A 347 15.98 13.90 -16.20
C THR A 347 15.00 13.03 -16.97
N LYS A 348 15.12 12.95 -18.30
CA LYS A 348 14.30 12.04 -19.12
C LYS A 348 14.42 10.57 -18.69
N ARG A 349 15.55 10.18 -18.09
CA ARG A 349 15.86 8.80 -17.70
C ARG A 349 15.87 8.57 -16.20
N LEU A 350 15.99 9.63 -15.39
CA LEU A 350 16.10 9.52 -13.94
C LEU A 350 14.89 10.12 -13.25
N SER A 351 14.23 9.33 -12.45
CA SER A 351 13.17 9.78 -11.56
C SER A 351 13.37 9.24 -10.15
N PHE A 352 12.77 9.89 -9.17
CA PHE A 352 12.79 9.42 -7.79
C PHE A 352 11.42 9.53 -7.13
N ASN A 353 11.23 8.74 -6.09
CA ASN A 353 10.14 8.85 -5.15
C ASN A 353 10.73 9.10 -3.77
N LEU A 354 10.02 9.85 -2.95
CA LEU A 354 10.39 10.15 -1.57
C LEU A 354 9.26 9.70 -0.64
N SER A 355 9.59 8.99 0.41
CA SER A 355 8.68 8.61 1.48
C SER A 355 9.29 8.97 2.82
N GLY A 356 8.62 9.82 3.58
CA GLY A 356 9.04 10.21 4.91
C GLY A 356 7.89 10.12 5.90
N GLN A 357 8.18 9.71 7.12
CA GLN A 357 7.22 9.74 8.21
C GLN A 357 7.89 10.04 9.53
N ILE A 358 7.14 10.69 10.40
CA ILE A 358 7.49 10.92 11.80
C ILE A 358 6.31 10.46 12.66
N TRP A 359 6.61 9.97 13.84
CA TRP A 359 5.59 9.51 14.77
C TRP A 359 5.98 9.79 16.21
N GLN A 360 4.98 9.80 17.07
CA GLN A 360 5.11 9.58 18.50
C GLN A 360 4.26 8.36 18.86
N GLN A 361 4.89 7.37 19.46
CA GLN A 361 4.28 6.10 19.80
C GLN A 361 4.45 5.85 21.30
N PRO A 362 3.53 5.09 21.91
CA PRO A 362 3.73 4.59 23.25
C PRO A 362 4.87 3.57 23.26
N THR A 363 5.26 3.15 24.43
CA THR A 363 6.26 2.10 24.61
C THR A 363 5.88 0.82 23.87
N ILE A 364 6.79 0.33 23.04
CA ILE A 364 6.71 -0.94 22.32
C ILE A 364 7.90 -1.78 22.80
N ASP A 365 7.61 -2.89 23.46
CA ASP A 365 8.60 -3.89 23.80
C ASP A 365 8.70 -4.92 22.67
N TYR A 366 9.91 -5.28 22.29
CA TYR A 366 10.16 -6.31 21.27
C TYR A 366 11.47 -7.05 21.55
N TYR A 367 11.54 -8.30 21.11
CA TYR A 367 12.70 -9.18 21.27
C TYR A 367 13.26 -9.52 19.90
N ILE A 368 14.56 -9.30 19.69
CA ILE A 368 15.23 -9.54 18.42
C ILE A 368 16.73 -9.78 18.63
N ASN A 369 17.33 -10.68 17.84
CA ASN A 369 18.74 -11.10 17.93
C ASN A 369 19.15 -11.57 19.33
N GLY A 370 18.25 -12.25 20.04
CA GLY A 370 18.51 -12.78 21.36
C GLY A 370 18.43 -11.75 22.49
N GLU A 371 17.97 -10.53 22.22
CA GLU A 371 17.92 -9.42 23.19
C GLU A 371 16.56 -8.73 23.23
N GLY A 372 16.16 -8.32 24.44
CA GLY A 372 14.98 -7.49 24.66
C GLY A 372 15.27 -6.02 24.35
N HIS A 373 14.41 -5.40 23.61
CA HIS A 373 14.48 -3.98 23.22
C HIS A 373 13.20 -3.25 23.57
N GLN A 374 13.31 -1.93 23.70
CA GLN A 374 12.17 -1.05 23.93
C GLN A 374 12.29 0.17 23.03
N SER A 375 11.16 0.58 22.48
CA SER A 375 11.04 1.82 21.70
C SER A 375 9.88 2.64 22.23
N GLU A 376 10.10 3.93 22.47
CA GLU A 376 9.03 4.86 22.83
C GLU A 376 9.31 6.27 22.30
N GLY A 377 8.26 7.08 22.24
CA GLY A 377 8.34 8.49 21.92
C GLY A 377 8.51 8.78 20.44
N LEU A 378 9.39 9.72 20.14
CA LEU A 378 9.61 10.20 18.78
C LEU A 378 10.45 9.24 17.96
N GLY A 379 9.96 8.91 16.78
CA GLY A 379 10.66 8.15 15.78
C GLY A 379 10.39 8.67 14.37
N GLY A 380 11.05 8.06 13.39
CA GLY A 380 10.85 8.43 12.00
C GLY A 380 11.47 7.47 11.01
N GLN A 381 11.08 7.66 9.76
CA GLN A 381 11.59 6.92 8.61
C GLN A 381 11.75 7.86 7.43
N LEU A 382 12.80 7.63 6.65
CA LEU A 382 12.99 8.29 5.37
C LEU A 382 13.48 7.27 4.35
N VAL A 383 12.77 7.15 3.22
CA VAL A 383 13.12 6.23 2.12
C VAL A 383 13.09 7.00 0.81
N THR A 384 14.14 6.85 0.02
CA THR A 384 14.22 7.36 -1.35
C THR A 384 14.29 6.20 -2.32
N THR A 385 13.48 6.22 -3.37
CA THR A 385 13.53 5.27 -4.49
C THR A 385 14.05 5.98 -5.72
N LEU A 386 15.17 5.54 -6.26
CA LEU A 386 15.74 6.00 -7.52
C LEU A 386 15.35 5.03 -8.63
N ASN A 387 14.90 5.54 -9.77
CA ASN A 387 14.61 4.75 -10.96
C ASN A 387 15.39 5.33 -12.12
N TYR A 388 16.23 4.49 -12.75
CA TYR A 388 17.00 4.85 -13.92
C TYR A 388 16.58 4.02 -15.13
N ASP A 389 16.05 4.67 -16.17
CA ASP A 389 15.54 4.04 -17.37
C ASP A 389 16.70 3.80 -18.37
N ILE A 390 17.05 2.54 -18.65
CA ILE A 390 18.11 2.15 -19.58
C ILE A 390 17.60 2.25 -21.01
N ILE A 391 16.42 1.70 -21.30
CA ILE A 391 15.77 1.72 -22.62
C ILE A 391 14.52 2.60 -22.53
N SER A 392 14.35 3.51 -23.46
CA SER A 392 13.42 4.64 -23.30
C SER A 392 12.50 4.93 -24.47
N GLU A 393 11.79 3.98 -25.09
CA GLU A 393 10.80 4.42 -26.08
C GLU A 393 9.38 3.91 -25.80
N LYS A 394 9.03 2.72 -26.20
CA LYS A 394 7.66 2.20 -25.97
C LYS A 394 7.58 1.27 -24.75
N HIS A 395 8.68 0.56 -24.48
CA HIS A 395 8.80 -0.35 -23.34
C HIS A 395 10.06 0.04 -22.59
N ILE A 396 9.91 0.55 -21.39
CA ILE A 396 11.03 0.97 -20.58
C ILE A 396 11.47 -0.19 -19.71
N PHE A 397 12.74 -0.50 -19.78
CA PHE A 397 13.46 -1.36 -18.87
C PHE A 397 14.52 -0.51 -18.16
N GLY A 398 14.68 -0.67 -16.86
CA GLY A 398 15.64 0.10 -16.10
C GLY A 398 15.97 -0.54 -14.76
N LEU A 399 16.69 0.21 -13.94
CA LEU A 399 17.12 -0.16 -12.61
C LEU A 399 16.34 0.63 -11.57
N THR A 400 16.06 0.02 -10.43
CA THR A 400 15.50 0.67 -9.25
C THR A 400 16.38 0.41 -8.04
N LEU A 401 16.54 1.43 -7.20
CA LEU A 401 17.23 1.34 -5.91
C LEU A 401 16.40 2.12 -4.88
N GLN A 402 16.03 1.43 -3.80
CA GLN A 402 15.48 2.07 -2.62
C GLN A 402 16.55 2.08 -1.52
N SER A 403 16.71 3.25 -0.90
CA SER A 403 17.64 3.43 0.23
C SER A 403 16.99 4.33 1.27
N GLY A 404 17.14 3.97 2.53
CA GLY A 404 16.56 4.72 3.62
C GLY A 404 17.00 4.25 4.98
N TYR A 405 16.45 4.89 6.00
CA TYR A 405 16.64 4.53 7.39
C TYR A 405 15.34 4.69 8.16
N LYS A 406 15.12 3.79 9.10
CA LYS A 406 14.00 3.80 10.04
C LYS A 406 14.55 3.70 11.47
N SER A 407 14.03 4.54 12.39
CA SER A 407 14.23 4.35 13.83
C SER A 407 13.37 3.21 14.35
N SER A 408 13.65 2.73 15.57
CA SER A 408 12.80 1.76 16.25
C SER A 408 11.36 2.27 16.38
N GLY A 409 10.38 1.37 16.41
CA GLY A 409 8.95 1.66 16.46
C GLY A 409 8.19 1.07 15.29
N TYR A 410 6.86 1.16 15.35
CA TYR A 410 5.98 0.62 14.30
C TYR A 410 5.86 1.56 13.10
N ALA A 411 6.11 1.02 11.93
CA ALA A 411 5.78 1.60 10.64
C ALA A 411 5.17 0.53 9.74
N LEU A 412 4.11 0.86 9.00
CA LEU A 412 3.36 -0.07 8.16
C LEU A 412 4.28 -0.82 7.19
N GLY A 413 4.27 -2.14 7.27
CA GLY A 413 5.05 -3.02 6.39
C GLY A 413 6.55 -3.09 6.67
N GLU A 414 7.04 -2.46 7.75
CA GLU A 414 8.44 -2.47 8.15
C GLU A 414 8.62 -3.14 9.53
N GLN A 415 9.84 -3.60 9.82
CA GLN A 415 10.15 -4.20 11.12
C GLN A 415 10.00 -3.20 12.27
N LEU A 416 9.80 -3.70 13.50
CA LEU A 416 9.76 -2.87 14.72
C LEU A 416 11.14 -2.28 15.05
N ASP A 417 12.21 -3.02 14.76
CA ASP A 417 13.55 -2.55 15.03
C ASP A 417 14.00 -1.43 14.06
N LYS A 418 15.02 -0.70 14.49
CA LYS A 418 15.72 0.30 13.67
C LYS A 418 16.58 -0.37 12.60
N GLY A 419 16.77 0.28 11.49
CA GLY A 419 17.66 -0.25 10.48
C GLY A 419 17.74 0.52 9.18
N LEU A 420 18.73 0.14 8.40
CA LEU A 420 18.85 0.56 7.01
C LEU A 420 17.83 -0.20 6.16
N ILE A 421 17.19 0.51 5.26
CA ILE A 421 16.32 -0.04 4.24
C ILE A 421 17.09 0.03 2.93
N VAL A 422 17.41 -1.14 2.36
CA VAL A 422 18.08 -1.24 1.06
C VAL A 422 17.38 -2.30 0.23
N ARG A 423 16.80 -1.87 -0.92
CA ARG A 423 16.12 -2.73 -1.87
C ARG A 423 16.59 -2.37 -3.27
N GLY A 424 17.04 -3.35 -4.03
CA GLY A 424 17.52 -3.16 -5.40
C GLY A 424 16.73 -4.00 -6.38
N GLY A 425 16.64 -3.57 -7.64
CA GLY A 425 15.92 -4.36 -8.62
C GLY A 425 15.79 -3.73 -9.99
N LEU A 426 14.79 -4.19 -10.71
CA LEU A 426 14.46 -3.78 -12.07
C LEU A 426 13.17 -2.97 -12.08
N ASN A 427 13.11 -1.94 -12.90
CA ASN A 427 11.87 -1.24 -13.17
C ASN A 427 11.42 -1.43 -14.62
N PHE A 428 10.12 -1.47 -14.80
CA PHE A 428 9.51 -1.66 -16.11
C PHE A 428 8.40 -0.63 -16.33
N LYS A 429 8.24 -0.23 -17.60
CA LYS A 429 7.03 0.45 -18.08
C LYS A 429 6.58 -0.30 -19.34
N LEU A 430 5.44 -0.91 -19.27
CA LEU A 430 4.84 -1.58 -20.43
C LEU A 430 3.88 -0.61 -21.10
N GLY A 431 4.12 -0.32 -22.38
CA GLY A 431 3.22 0.48 -23.18
C GLY A 431 1.95 -0.33 -23.47
N ASN A 432 0.80 0.09 -22.92
CA ASN A 432 -0.47 -0.49 -23.33
C ASN A 432 -0.81 0.00 -24.75
N ASN A 433 -0.76 -0.90 -25.75
CA ASN A 433 -1.27 -0.67 -27.11
C ASN A 433 -2.83 -0.62 -27.15
N SER A 434 -3.51 -0.52 -26.01
CA SER A 434 -4.97 -0.44 -25.91
C SER A 434 -5.40 1.04 -25.82
N GLN A 435 -5.37 1.75 -26.92
CA GLN A 435 -6.26 2.88 -27.19
C GLN A 435 -7.45 2.42 -28.00
#